data_539a8c02e87ee13dda94639f1e91d02e
#
_entry.id   539a8c02e87ee13dda94639f1e91d02e
#
_cell.length_a   1.000
_cell.length_b   1.000
_cell.length_c   1.000
_cell.angle_alpha   90.00
_cell.angle_beta   90.00
_cell.angle_gamma   90.00
#
_symmetry.space_group_name_H-M   'P 1'
#
loop_
_entity.id
_entity.type
_entity.pdbx_description
1 polymer ?
#
loop_
_entity_poly.entity_id
_entity_poly.type
_entity_poly.pdbx_seq_one_letter_code
_entity_poly.pdbx_strand_id
1 'polypeptide(L)'
;MLEIPHLYHLATASEWDADATEPYTVSTLGRSLEEEGFIHLSLARQVAGVAEAFYGDQDVVLLRIDPAKVTARVQFEDVPEAGDAFPHLYGPIPREAIVSATPVPRSADGTLDFTGLLPEPI
;
A
#
# COMPACT_ATOMS: atom_id res chain seq x y z
N MET A 1 15.45 -3.43 21.22
CA MET A 1 14.02 -3.46 20.92
C MET A 1 13.82 -3.50 19.42
N LEU A 2 12.98 -4.41 18.97
CA LEU A 2 12.67 -4.52 17.56
C LEU A 2 11.53 -3.56 17.20
N GLU A 3 11.74 -2.75 16.18
CA GLU A 3 10.68 -1.91 15.66
C GLU A 3 9.83 -2.72 14.69
N ILE A 4 8.53 -2.51 14.75
CA ILE A 4 7.61 -3.09 13.78
C ILE A 4 7.73 -2.27 12.50
N PRO A 5 8.11 -2.89 11.37
CA PRO A 5 8.27 -2.13 10.13
C PRO A 5 6.91 -1.59 9.67
N HIS A 6 6.95 -0.44 9.01
CA HIS A 6 5.75 0.10 8.37
C HIS A 6 5.32 -0.81 7.23
N LEU A 7 4.03 -0.81 6.98
CA LEU A 7 3.45 -1.47 5.82
C LEU A 7 3.05 -0.40 4.80
N TYR A 8 2.85 -0.81 3.57
CA TYR A 8 2.59 0.11 2.47
C TYR A 8 1.37 -0.30 1.69
N HIS A 9 0.69 0.69 1.13
CA HIS A 9 -0.43 0.46 0.23
C HIS A 9 -0.31 1.44 -0.94
N LEU A 10 -0.60 0.95 -2.14
CA LEU A 10 -0.63 1.78 -3.32
C LEU A 10 -2.08 2.14 -3.62
N ALA A 11 -2.43 3.41 -3.44
CA ALA A 11 -3.73 3.93 -3.79
C ALA A 11 -3.65 4.59 -5.16
N THR A 12 -4.68 4.42 -5.99
CA THR A 12 -4.72 5.23 -7.21
C THR A 12 -5.00 6.67 -6.84
N ALA A 13 -4.42 7.60 -7.59
CA ALA A 13 -4.61 9.02 -7.32
C ALA A 13 -6.08 9.42 -7.39
N SER A 14 -6.86 8.77 -8.28
CA SER A 14 -8.28 9.05 -8.42
C SER A 14 -9.13 8.56 -7.25
N GLU A 15 -8.66 7.53 -6.53
CA GLU A 15 -9.38 6.96 -5.39
C GLU A 15 -8.90 7.49 -4.04
N TRP A 16 -7.78 8.21 -4.02
CA TRP A 16 -7.23 8.76 -2.80
C TRP A 16 -7.79 10.17 -2.55
N ASP A 17 -8.39 10.37 -1.38
CA ASP A 17 -8.85 11.68 -0.94
C ASP A 17 -8.13 12.06 0.35
N ALA A 18 -7.19 13.00 0.24
CA ALA A 18 -6.37 13.43 1.37
C ALA A 18 -7.19 14.16 2.44
N ASP A 19 -8.34 14.70 2.08
CA ASP A 19 -9.19 15.47 3.00
C ASP A 19 -10.24 14.62 3.69
N ALA A 20 -10.41 13.37 3.28
CA ALA A 20 -11.38 12.48 3.89
C ALA A 20 -10.97 12.14 5.32
N THR A 21 -11.96 12.04 6.20
CA THR A 21 -11.74 11.69 7.61
C THR A 21 -12.12 10.26 7.93
N GLU A 22 -12.87 9.63 7.05
CA GLU A 22 -13.31 8.25 7.24
C GLU A 22 -12.16 7.27 6.97
N PRO A 23 -12.19 6.08 7.58
CA PRO A 23 -11.19 5.06 7.29
C PRO A 23 -11.11 4.74 5.80
N TYR A 24 -9.92 4.38 5.34
CA TYR A 24 -9.68 4.03 3.94
C TYR A 24 -10.12 2.59 3.69
N THR A 25 -10.89 2.36 2.63
CA THR A 25 -11.53 1.06 2.38
C THR A 25 -11.35 0.55 0.94
N VAL A 26 -10.35 1.03 0.21
CA VAL A 26 -10.06 0.51 -1.12
C VAL A 26 -9.01 -0.58 -1.02
N SER A 27 -9.34 -1.79 -1.50
CA SER A 27 -8.44 -2.94 -1.40
C SER A 27 -7.35 -2.91 -2.46
N THR A 28 -7.76 -2.75 -3.70
CA THR A 28 -6.87 -2.71 -4.85
C THR A 28 -7.56 -1.93 -5.96
N LEU A 29 -6.91 -1.82 -7.10
CA LEU A 29 -7.40 -1.04 -8.24
C LEU A 29 -8.85 -1.41 -8.57
N GLY A 30 -9.77 -0.46 -8.36
CA GLY A 30 -11.17 -0.62 -8.69
C GLY A 30 -11.97 -1.58 -7.81
N ARG A 31 -11.38 -2.08 -6.72
CA ARG A 31 -12.06 -3.04 -5.83
C ARG A 31 -12.02 -2.57 -4.39
N SER A 32 -13.17 -2.63 -3.72
CA SER A 32 -13.29 -2.21 -2.34
C SER A 32 -12.90 -3.33 -1.36
N LEU A 33 -12.71 -2.94 -0.11
CA LEU A 33 -12.51 -3.90 0.99
C LEU A 33 -13.67 -4.89 1.05
N GLU A 34 -14.91 -4.41 0.89
CA GLU A 34 -16.10 -5.26 0.94
C GLU A 34 -16.08 -6.32 -0.16
N GLU A 35 -15.67 -5.92 -1.36
CA GLU A 35 -15.62 -6.84 -2.50
C GLU A 35 -14.53 -7.88 -2.37
N GLU A 36 -13.33 -7.49 -1.90
CA GLU A 36 -12.18 -8.38 -1.79
C GLU A 36 -12.12 -9.11 -0.45
N GLY A 37 -12.69 -8.53 0.60
CA GLY A 37 -12.61 -9.09 1.94
C GLY A 37 -11.40 -8.64 2.74
N PHE A 38 -10.43 -8.02 2.11
CA PHE A 38 -9.23 -7.49 2.75
C PHE A 38 -8.60 -6.41 1.88
N ILE A 39 -7.71 -5.61 2.49
CA ILE A 39 -6.92 -4.60 1.77
C ILE A 39 -5.54 -5.17 1.49
N HIS A 40 -5.09 -5.10 0.24
CA HIS A 40 -3.75 -5.52 -0.15
C HIS A 40 -2.70 -4.53 0.36
N LEU A 41 -1.79 -5.01 1.20
CA LEU A 41 -0.65 -4.23 1.66
C LEU A 41 0.63 -4.82 1.12
N SER A 42 1.74 -4.11 1.32
CA SER A 42 3.07 -4.57 0.88
C SER A 42 4.11 -4.24 1.93
N LEU A 43 5.14 -5.06 1.99
CA LEU A 43 6.38 -4.69 2.66
C LEU A 43 7.14 -3.71 1.76
N ALA A 44 8.05 -2.94 2.35
CA ALA A 44 8.82 -1.96 1.56
C ALA A 44 9.49 -2.60 0.34
N ARG A 45 10.09 -3.80 0.49
CA ARG A 45 10.77 -4.49 -0.61
C ARG A 45 9.85 -4.99 -1.71
N GLN A 46 8.55 -5.03 -1.44
CA GLN A 46 7.56 -5.54 -2.41
C GLN A 46 6.92 -4.45 -3.24
N VAL A 47 6.96 -3.20 -2.78
CA VAL A 47 6.19 -2.10 -3.37
C VAL A 47 6.48 -1.88 -4.85
N ALA A 48 7.76 -1.81 -5.22
CA ALA A 48 8.13 -1.53 -6.61
C ALA A 48 7.65 -2.61 -7.57
N GLY A 49 7.74 -3.89 -7.17
CA GLY A 49 7.28 -5.01 -7.98
C GLY A 49 5.76 -5.01 -8.16
N VAL A 50 5.04 -4.69 -7.08
CA VAL A 50 3.57 -4.59 -7.15
C VAL A 50 3.16 -3.45 -8.07
N ALA A 51 3.82 -2.30 -7.95
CA ALA A 51 3.53 -1.15 -8.80
C ALA A 51 3.74 -1.47 -10.27
N GLU A 52 4.85 -2.13 -10.60
CA GLU A 52 5.15 -2.50 -11.98
C GLU A 52 4.15 -3.52 -12.52
N ALA A 53 3.78 -4.51 -11.70
CA ALA A 53 2.90 -5.58 -12.17
C ALA A 53 1.44 -5.16 -12.31
N PHE A 54 0.95 -4.28 -11.43
CA PHE A 54 -0.49 -3.99 -11.33
C PHE A 54 -0.88 -2.54 -11.55
N TYR A 55 0.07 -1.59 -11.45
CA TYR A 55 -0.23 -0.17 -11.50
C TYR A 55 0.60 0.58 -12.55
N GLY A 56 1.15 -0.12 -13.54
CA GLY A 56 2.07 0.46 -14.51
C GLY A 56 1.56 1.74 -15.17
N ASP A 57 0.27 1.78 -15.52
CA ASP A 57 -0.35 2.92 -16.22
C ASP A 57 -1.07 3.89 -15.28
N GLN A 58 -1.07 3.62 -13.98
CA GLN A 58 -1.85 4.42 -13.03
C GLN A 58 -0.99 5.44 -12.31
N ASP A 59 -1.57 6.59 -12.05
CA ASP A 59 -0.97 7.53 -11.11
C ASP A 59 -1.32 7.03 -9.71
N VAL A 60 -0.30 6.87 -8.88
CA VAL A 60 -0.48 6.29 -7.55
C VAL A 60 0.05 7.18 -6.45
N VAL A 61 -0.52 6.98 -5.27
CA VAL A 61 -0.09 7.61 -4.03
C VAL A 61 0.39 6.49 -3.12
N LEU A 62 1.61 6.62 -2.60
CA LEU A 62 2.17 5.64 -1.69
C LEU A 62 1.73 5.98 -0.28
N LEU A 63 0.95 5.09 0.32
CA LEU A 63 0.54 5.22 1.72
C LEU A 63 1.49 4.43 2.59
N ARG A 64 2.06 5.10 3.58
CA ARG A 64 2.88 4.47 4.60
C ARG A 64 2.03 4.27 5.84
N ILE A 65 1.96 3.05 6.33
CA ILE A 65 1.02 2.65 7.36
C ILE A 65 1.75 2.15 8.59
N ASP A 66 1.39 2.70 9.76
CA ASP A 66 1.90 2.24 11.05
C ASP A 66 1.03 1.08 11.52
N PRO A 67 1.56 -0.17 11.51
CA PRO A 67 0.76 -1.33 11.89
C PRO A 67 0.32 -1.30 13.36
N ALA A 68 1.01 -0.56 14.22
CA ALA A 68 0.63 -0.44 15.62
C ALA A 68 -0.69 0.32 15.80
N LYS A 69 -1.11 1.10 14.80
CA LYS A 69 -2.35 1.88 14.85
C LYS A 69 -3.48 1.26 14.05
N VAL A 70 -3.24 0.09 13.47
CA VAL A 70 -4.26 -0.67 12.76
C VAL A 70 -4.95 -1.59 13.76
N THR A 71 -6.28 -1.60 13.76
CA THR A 71 -7.06 -2.38 14.72
C THR A 71 -7.51 -3.73 14.18
N ALA A 72 -7.60 -3.87 12.85
CA ALA A 72 -7.99 -5.12 12.24
C ALA A 72 -6.80 -6.06 12.08
N ARG A 73 -7.11 -7.33 11.81
CA ARG A 73 -6.08 -8.36 11.66
C ARG A 73 -5.27 -8.16 10.39
N VAL A 74 -3.96 -8.29 10.50
CA VAL A 74 -3.04 -8.35 9.36
C VAL A 74 -2.55 -9.79 9.26
N GLN A 75 -2.71 -10.40 8.10
CA GLN A 75 -2.31 -11.77 7.85
C GLN A 75 -1.43 -11.84 6.60
N PHE A 76 -0.27 -12.49 6.71
CA PHE A 76 0.56 -12.75 5.52
C PHE A 76 0.00 -13.95 4.79
N GLU A 77 -0.29 -13.77 3.51
CA GLU A 77 -0.90 -14.81 2.68
C GLU A 77 -0.15 -14.94 1.37
N ASP A 78 0.04 -16.17 0.90
CA ASP A 78 0.73 -16.42 -0.36
C ASP A 78 -0.07 -15.89 -1.54
N VAL A 79 0.64 -15.20 -2.43
CA VAL A 79 0.09 -14.76 -3.70
C VAL A 79 0.94 -15.43 -4.79
N PRO A 80 0.52 -16.60 -5.28
CA PRO A 80 1.35 -17.38 -6.21
C PRO A 80 1.73 -16.62 -7.47
N GLU A 81 0.85 -15.77 -7.98
CA GLU A 81 1.12 -14.96 -9.17
C GLU A 81 2.29 -14.02 -8.98
N ALA A 82 2.52 -13.57 -7.74
CA ALA A 82 3.62 -12.67 -7.40
C ALA A 82 4.82 -13.41 -6.83
N GLY A 83 4.68 -14.70 -6.51
CA GLY A 83 5.77 -15.53 -5.99
C GLY A 83 6.19 -15.17 -4.56
N ASP A 84 5.30 -14.58 -3.77
CA ASP A 84 5.65 -14.11 -2.42
C ASP A 84 4.38 -14.06 -1.56
N ALA A 85 4.58 -13.95 -0.25
CA ALA A 85 3.50 -13.71 0.70
C ALA A 85 3.38 -12.21 0.96
N PHE A 86 2.16 -11.71 0.96
CA PHE A 86 1.86 -10.30 1.18
C PHE A 86 1.00 -10.11 2.41
N PRO A 87 1.17 -9.00 3.14
CA PRO A 87 0.28 -8.70 4.26
C PRO A 87 -1.09 -8.27 3.74
N HIS A 88 -2.12 -8.92 4.23
CA HIS A 88 -3.52 -8.59 3.92
C HIS A 88 -4.19 -8.09 5.18
N LEU A 89 -4.84 -6.94 5.10
CA LEU A 89 -5.52 -6.32 6.22
C LEU A 89 -7.01 -6.62 6.14
N TYR A 90 -7.54 -7.29 7.15
CA TYR A 90 -8.94 -7.71 7.19
C TYR A 90 -9.82 -6.66 7.86
N GLY A 91 -9.72 -5.44 7.40
CA GLY A 91 -10.53 -4.32 7.86
C GLY A 91 -10.04 -3.02 7.22
N PRO A 92 -10.68 -1.89 7.57
CA PRO A 92 -10.29 -0.61 7.01
C PRO A 92 -8.98 -0.10 7.59
N ILE A 93 -8.33 0.82 6.88
CA ILE A 93 -7.15 1.50 7.39
C ILE A 93 -7.59 2.77 8.12
N PRO A 94 -7.43 2.83 9.45
CA PRO A 94 -7.74 4.06 10.18
C PRO A 94 -6.87 5.20 9.67
N ARG A 95 -7.43 6.40 9.55
CA ARG A 95 -6.66 7.54 9.04
C ARG A 95 -5.44 7.84 9.91
N GLU A 96 -5.55 7.68 11.22
CA GLU A 96 -4.41 7.89 12.13
C GLU A 96 -3.27 6.90 11.92
N ALA A 97 -3.54 5.78 11.25
CA ALA A 97 -2.49 4.80 10.94
C ALA A 97 -1.71 5.18 9.69
N ILE A 98 -2.22 6.11 8.88
CA ILE A 98 -1.54 6.56 7.66
C ILE A 98 -0.52 7.63 8.04
N VAL A 99 0.75 7.25 8.07
CA VAL A 99 1.84 8.12 8.50
C VAL A 99 2.13 9.17 7.42
N SER A 100 2.06 8.76 6.16
CA SER A 100 2.28 9.67 5.04
C SER A 100 1.57 9.17 3.80
N ALA A 101 1.26 10.08 2.90
CA ALA A 101 0.67 9.79 1.60
C ALA A 101 1.45 10.62 0.59
N THR A 102 2.20 9.94 -0.28
CA THR A 102 3.13 10.61 -1.18
C THR A 102 2.82 10.24 -2.62
N PRO A 103 2.51 11.22 -3.47
CA PRO A 103 2.37 10.94 -4.91
C PRO A 103 3.70 10.40 -5.45
N VAL A 104 3.63 9.33 -6.24
CA VAL A 104 4.83 8.69 -6.77
C VAL A 104 5.14 9.28 -8.14
N PRO A 105 6.33 9.86 -8.32
CA PRO A 105 6.71 10.43 -9.62
C PRO A 105 7.06 9.34 -10.62
N ARG A 106 7.16 9.72 -11.88
CA ARG A 106 7.62 8.80 -12.93
C ARG A 106 9.01 9.19 -13.37
N SER A 107 9.81 8.16 -13.68
CA SER A 107 11.12 8.34 -14.27
C SER A 107 11.00 8.74 -15.75
N ALA A 108 12.10 9.12 -16.37
CA ALA A 108 12.13 9.51 -17.78
C ALA A 108 11.59 8.42 -18.72
N ASP A 109 11.72 7.15 -18.33
CA ASP A 109 11.21 6.02 -19.12
C ASP A 109 9.73 5.70 -18.84
N GLY A 110 9.07 6.48 -18.00
CA GLY A 110 7.65 6.31 -17.69
C GLY A 110 7.34 5.37 -16.52
N THR A 111 8.34 4.76 -15.91
CA THR A 111 8.11 3.87 -14.75
C THR A 111 7.93 4.68 -13.48
N LEU A 112 7.18 4.10 -12.52
CA LEU A 112 7.01 4.71 -11.21
C LEU A 112 8.34 4.69 -10.45
N ASP A 113 8.72 5.84 -9.91
CA ASP A 113 10.02 6.02 -9.25
C ASP A 113 9.84 6.15 -7.74
N PHE A 114 10.30 5.14 -7.02
CA PHE A 114 10.21 5.10 -5.55
C PHE A 114 11.49 5.56 -4.86
N THR A 115 12.42 6.14 -5.59
CA THR A 115 13.68 6.62 -5.01
C THR A 115 13.40 7.63 -3.90
N GLY A 116 13.94 7.37 -2.73
CA GLY A 116 13.74 8.25 -1.56
C GLY A 116 12.41 8.12 -0.85
N LEU A 117 11.49 7.28 -1.37
CA LEU A 117 10.16 7.10 -0.78
C LEU A 117 10.08 5.88 0.13
N LEU A 118 11.00 4.94 -0.01
CA LEU A 118 11.03 3.70 0.76
C LEU A 118 12.31 3.62 1.58
N PRO A 119 12.30 2.93 2.73
CA PRO A 119 13.53 2.77 3.50
C PRO A 119 14.56 1.95 2.72
N GLU A 120 15.83 2.29 2.93
CA GLU A 120 16.93 1.58 2.31
C GLU A 120 17.00 0.16 2.85
N PRO A 121 17.27 -0.84 1.98
CA PRO A 121 17.52 -2.19 2.49
C PRO A 121 18.82 -2.21 3.30
N ILE A 122 18.80 -2.98 4.36
CA ILE A 122 19.96 -3.11 5.25
C ILE A 122 20.70 -4.39 4.91
#